data_d9b7c843a21696440b14ce4be39dc4a2
#
_entry.id   d9b7c843a21696440b14ce4be39dc4a2
#
_cell.length_a   1.000
_cell.length_b   1.000
_cell.length_c   1.000
_cell.angle_alpha   90.00
_cell.angle_beta   90.00
_cell.angle_gamma   90.00
#
_symmetry.space_group_name_H-M   'P 1'
#
loop_
_entity.id
_entity.type
_entity.pdbx_description
1 polymer ?
#
loop_
_entity_poly.entity_id
_entity_poly.type
_entity_poly.pdbx_seq_one_letter_code
_entity_poly.pdbx_strand_id
1 'polypeptide(L)'
;TFDPVRDLQELGYKIDLSDFSIVKNPLEITVVTDIMRNFTDDSRTYVLTARRGDSLGPIMDYLDQIEINSSQVRPIATQGESKGDVMVVMMKNKIMPNGKSNINRIEYYEDSQKNIDDVLQKICDNPEINDIKPDNFELIVYKVINNGDRYNLQKIEC
;
A
#
# COMPACT_ATOMS: atom_id res chain seq x y z
N THR A 1 -8.45 -13.97 -14.60
CA THR A 1 -7.37 -12.99 -14.36
C THR A 1 -6.05 -13.55 -14.83
N PHE A 2 -5.32 -12.82 -15.64
CA PHE A 2 -4.02 -13.24 -16.16
C PHE A 2 -2.99 -13.28 -15.04
N ASP A 3 -2.35 -14.44 -14.84
CA ASP A 3 -1.28 -14.65 -13.87
C ASP A 3 -0.08 -15.26 -14.59
N PRO A 4 0.90 -14.44 -15.03
CA PRO A 4 2.03 -14.93 -15.80
C PRO A 4 2.92 -15.92 -15.03
N VAL A 5 3.03 -15.82 -13.72
CA VAL A 5 3.82 -16.75 -12.90
C VAL A 5 3.16 -18.13 -12.90
N ARG A 6 1.87 -18.20 -12.61
CA ARG A 6 1.11 -19.45 -12.60
C ARG A 6 1.10 -20.09 -14.00
N ASP A 7 0.85 -19.29 -15.03
CA ASP A 7 0.74 -19.78 -16.39
C ASP A 7 2.06 -20.40 -16.87
N LEU A 8 3.20 -19.79 -16.54
CA LEU A 8 4.52 -20.37 -16.83
C LEU A 8 4.77 -21.64 -16.05
N GLN A 9 4.35 -21.71 -14.78
CA GLN A 9 4.49 -22.92 -13.96
C GLN A 9 3.65 -24.08 -14.53
N GLU A 10 2.42 -23.81 -14.98
CA GLU A 10 1.55 -24.81 -15.62
C GLU A 10 2.15 -25.36 -16.90
N LEU A 11 2.96 -24.56 -17.63
CA LEU A 11 3.70 -25.00 -18.81
C LEU A 11 4.99 -25.77 -18.47
N GLY A 12 5.28 -25.98 -17.19
CA GLY A 12 6.44 -26.72 -16.76
C GLY A 12 7.71 -25.90 -16.53
N TYR A 13 7.63 -24.57 -16.60
CA TYR A 13 8.77 -23.71 -16.28
C TYR A 13 8.95 -23.58 -14.78
N LYS A 14 10.20 -23.64 -14.36
CA LYS A 14 10.58 -23.39 -12.97
C LYS A 14 10.82 -21.89 -12.79
N ILE A 15 10.00 -21.25 -11.93
CA ILE A 15 10.10 -19.81 -11.67
C ILE A 15 10.96 -19.60 -10.41
N ASP A 16 12.04 -18.81 -10.57
CA ASP A 16 12.85 -18.38 -9.43
C ASP A 16 12.31 -17.04 -8.90
N LEU A 17 11.71 -17.06 -7.71
CA LEU A 17 11.15 -15.90 -7.04
C LEU A 17 12.03 -15.38 -5.91
N SER A 18 13.29 -15.84 -5.80
CA SER A 18 14.19 -15.46 -4.70
C SER A 18 14.44 -13.96 -4.63
N ASP A 19 14.47 -13.25 -5.77
CA ASP A 19 14.65 -11.80 -5.81
C ASP A 19 13.49 -11.02 -5.20
N PHE A 20 12.32 -11.61 -5.05
CA PHE A 20 11.17 -10.96 -4.40
C PHE A 20 11.29 -10.90 -2.88
N SER A 21 12.22 -11.63 -2.28
CA SER A 21 12.46 -11.63 -0.83
C SER A 21 13.57 -10.69 -0.40
N ILE A 22 14.25 -10.01 -1.34
CA ILE A 22 15.36 -9.08 -1.06
C ILE A 22 15.11 -7.72 -1.70
N VAL A 23 15.79 -6.69 -1.16
CA VAL A 23 15.78 -5.34 -1.72
C VAL A 23 17.11 -5.14 -2.45
N LYS A 24 17.05 -5.03 -3.79
CA LYS A 24 18.22 -4.83 -4.66
C LYS A 24 18.26 -3.42 -5.22
N ASN A 25 19.43 -2.76 -5.09
CA ASN A 25 19.70 -1.45 -5.68
C ASN A 25 18.52 -0.48 -5.50
N PRO A 26 18.01 -0.29 -4.26
CA PRO A 26 16.83 0.54 -4.05
C PRO A 26 17.18 2.01 -4.34
N LEU A 27 16.25 2.69 -5.01
CA LEU A 27 16.29 4.14 -5.20
C LEU A 27 15.22 4.78 -4.33
N GLU A 28 15.61 5.77 -3.53
CA GLU A 28 14.69 6.47 -2.66
C GLU A 28 13.75 7.38 -3.47
N ILE A 29 12.45 7.24 -3.24
CA ILE A 29 11.44 8.14 -3.79
C ILE A 29 11.16 9.21 -2.74
N THR A 30 11.94 10.29 -2.76
CA THR A 30 11.97 11.29 -1.68
C THR A 30 10.63 12.01 -1.49
N VAL A 31 9.84 12.18 -2.54
CA VAL A 31 8.49 12.77 -2.42
C VAL A 31 7.54 11.92 -1.57
N VAL A 32 7.85 10.63 -1.39
CA VAL A 32 7.08 9.72 -0.52
C VAL A 32 7.78 9.55 0.82
N THR A 33 9.08 9.28 0.82
CA THR A 33 9.84 9.00 2.06
C THR A 33 9.94 10.20 2.98
N ASP A 34 9.94 11.42 2.47
CA ASP A 34 9.91 12.63 3.29
C ASP A 34 8.58 12.73 4.07
N ILE A 35 7.47 12.29 3.49
CA ILE A 35 6.19 12.21 4.20
C ILE A 35 6.27 11.19 5.34
N MET A 36 6.91 10.04 5.08
CA MET A 36 7.11 9.00 6.10
C MET A 36 7.99 9.50 7.27
N ARG A 37 9.01 10.34 6.98
CA ARG A 37 9.87 10.94 8.01
C ARG A 37 9.13 11.94 8.90
N ASN A 38 8.09 12.57 8.37
CA ASN A 38 7.28 13.56 9.10
C ASN A 38 6.05 12.94 9.76
N PHE A 39 6.11 11.65 10.04
CA PHE A 39 5.06 10.91 10.71
C PHE A 39 4.68 11.56 12.06
N THR A 40 3.37 11.58 12.36
CA THR A 40 2.83 12.06 13.63
C THR A 40 2.20 10.93 14.43
N ASP A 41 2.08 11.09 15.76
CA ASP A 41 1.51 10.07 16.63
C ASP A 41 0.03 9.76 16.35
N ASP A 42 -0.69 10.70 15.72
CA ASP A 42 -2.09 10.52 15.32
C ASP A 42 -2.28 9.67 14.07
N SER A 43 -1.18 9.33 13.39
CA SER A 43 -1.20 8.59 12.14
C SER A 43 -0.57 7.21 12.28
N ARG A 44 -0.86 6.34 11.33
CA ARG A 44 -0.19 5.04 11.19
C ARG A 44 0.32 4.92 9.76
N THR A 45 1.58 4.56 9.63
CA THR A 45 2.20 4.33 8.33
C THR A 45 2.26 2.84 8.04
N TYR A 46 1.80 2.45 6.86
CA TYR A 46 1.83 1.06 6.39
C TYR A 46 2.62 0.97 5.10
N VAL A 47 3.31 -0.14 4.91
CA VAL A 47 3.89 -0.52 3.63
C VAL A 47 3.15 -1.75 3.14
N LEU A 48 2.38 -1.60 2.07
CA LEU A 48 1.67 -2.70 1.42
C LEU A 48 2.50 -3.19 0.23
N THR A 49 2.98 -4.41 0.30
CA THR A 49 3.78 -4.99 -0.77
C THR A 49 3.14 -6.27 -1.31
N ALA A 50 3.17 -6.44 -2.63
CA ALA A 50 2.75 -7.69 -3.26
C ALA A 50 3.75 -8.83 -3.04
N ARG A 51 4.92 -8.52 -2.49
CA ARG A 51 5.95 -9.51 -2.19
C ARG A 51 5.54 -10.45 -1.06
N ARG A 52 6.29 -11.55 -0.89
CA ARG A 52 6.08 -12.51 0.19
C ARG A 52 6.52 -11.93 1.53
N GLY A 53 6.07 -12.57 2.63
CA GLY A 53 6.39 -12.13 3.98
C GLY A 53 7.88 -12.09 4.31
N ASP A 54 8.71 -12.92 3.67
CA ASP A 54 10.17 -12.93 3.87
C ASP A 54 10.86 -11.69 3.29
N SER A 55 10.16 -10.87 2.49
CA SER A 55 10.69 -9.58 2.01
C SER A 55 10.55 -8.45 3.04
N LEU A 56 9.77 -8.63 4.11
CA LEU A 56 9.46 -7.55 5.05
C LEU A 56 10.70 -7.11 5.85
N GLY A 57 11.53 -8.05 6.29
CA GLY A 57 12.78 -7.74 6.97
C GLY A 57 13.70 -6.83 6.14
N PRO A 58 14.07 -7.23 4.91
CA PRO A 58 14.87 -6.38 4.02
C PRO A 58 14.27 -5.01 3.74
N ILE A 59 12.94 -4.90 3.61
CA ILE A 59 12.27 -3.62 3.42
C ILE A 59 12.43 -2.74 4.66
N MET A 60 12.23 -3.28 5.85
CA MET A 60 12.39 -2.53 7.11
C MET A 60 13.85 -2.09 7.30
N ASP A 61 14.81 -2.96 6.99
CA ASP A 61 16.24 -2.62 7.04
C ASP A 61 16.59 -1.46 6.10
N TYR A 62 16.02 -1.45 4.91
CA TYR A 62 16.21 -0.34 3.97
C TYR A 62 15.62 0.97 4.52
N LEU A 63 14.43 0.93 5.13
CA LEU A 63 13.84 2.12 5.74
C LEU A 63 14.73 2.69 6.84
N ASP A 64 15.31 1.84 7.68
CA ASP A 64 16.25 2.29 8.70
C ASP A 64 17.51 2.92 8.07
N GLN A 65 18.02 2.38 6.97
CA GLN A 65 19.16 2.94 6.24
C GLN A 65 18.91 4.36 5.72
N ILE A 66 17.70 4.67 5.32
CA ILE A 66 17.31 5.99 4.83
C ILE A 66 16.68 6.87 5.92
N GLU A 67 16.93 6.53 7.19
CA GLU A 67 16.53 7.32 8.35
C GLU A 67 15.02 7.43 8.55
N ILE A 68 14.27 6.39 8.20
CA ILE A 68 12.86 6.23 8.57
C ILE A 68 12.81 5.24 9.73
N ASN A 69 12.19 5.63 10.84
CA ASN A 69 12.06 4.75 12.00
C ASN A 69 11.11 3.59 11.67
N SER A 70 11.68 2.42 11.38
CA SER A 70 10.92 1.24 10.99
C SER A 70 9.96 0.75 12.08
N SER A 71 10.20 1.08 13.34
CA SER A 71 9.30 0.72 14.44
C SER A 71 7.94 1.43 14.34
N GLN A 72 7.84 2.53 13.60
CA GLN A 72 6.61 3.29 13.35
C GLN A 72 5.91 2.87 12.06
N VAL A 73 6.48 1.95 11.30
CA VAL A 73 5.95 1.46 10.03
C VAL A 73 5.45 0.04 10.21
N ARG A 74 4.25 -0.24 9.71
CA ARG A 74 3.64 -1.57 9.75
C ARG A 74 3.66 -2.17 8.35
N PRO A 75 4.48 -3.21 8.10
CA PRO A 75 4.52 -3.84 6.80
C PRO A 75 3.44 -4.91 6.66
N ILE A 76 2.84 -4.99 5.49
CA ILE A 76 1.86 -6.03 5.14
C ILE A 76 2.25 -6.61 3.79
N ALA A 77 2.57 -7.90 3.78
CA ALA A 77 2.80 -8.66 2.55
C ALA A 77 1.45 -9.17 2.03
N THR A 78 0.96 -8.61 0.93
CA THR A 78 -0.33 -9.00 0.36
C THR A 78 -0.23 -10.25 -0.54
N GLN A 79 0.99 -10.62 -0.95
CA GLN A 79 1.24 -11.77 -1.83
C GLN A 79 0.43 -11.69 -3.13
N GLY A 80 0.26 -10.49 -3.67
CA GLY A 80 -0.50 -10.24 -4.90
C GLY A 80 -2.00 -10.08 -4.69
N GLU A 81 -2.50 -10.17 -3.47
CA GLU A 81 -3.91 -9.90 -3.17
C GLU A 81 -4.23 -8.40 -3.27
N SER A 82 -5.52 -8.10 -3.38
CA SER A 82 -6.01 -6.72 -3.55
C SER A 82 -5.62 -5.83 -2.36
N LYS A 83 -4.96 -4.73 -2.65
CA LYS A 83 -4.65 -3.71 -1.64
C LYS A 83 -5.91 -3.00 -1.15
N GLY A 84 -6.89 -2.84 -2.02
CA GLY A 84 -8.20 -2.30 -1.64
C GLY A 84 -8.92 -3.20 -0.63
N ASP A 85 -8.88 -4.51 -0.81
CA ASP A 85 -9.47 -5.46 0.14
C ASP A 85 -8.77 -5.37 1.51
N VAL A 86 -7.46 -5.19 1.55
CA VAL A 86 -6.73 -4.97 2.80
C VAL A 86 -7.24 -3.72 3.52
N MET A 87 -7.45 -2.62 2.80
CA MET A 87 -7.98 -1.37 3.37
C MET A 87 -9.41 -1.55 3.89
N VAL A 88 -10.25 -2.30 3.19
CA VAL A 88 -11.60 -2.64 3.65
C VAL A 88 -11.55 -3.36 4.98
N VAL A 89 -10.69 -4.36 5.12
CA VAL A 89 -10.50 -5.10 6.38
C VAL A 89 -10.01 -4.17 7.48
N MET A 90 -9.07 -3.29 7.20
CA MET A 90 -8.58 -2.32 8.18
C MET A 90 -9.70 -1.42 8.70
N MET A 91 -10.56 -0.91 7.83
CA MET A 91 -11.69 -0.08 8.24
C MET A 91 -12.70 -0.87 9.07
N LYS A 92 -13.02 -2.11 8.68
CA LYS A 92 -13.94 -2.98 9.42
C LYS A 92 -13.42 -3.36 10.80
N ASN A 93 -12.11 -3.51 10.95
CA ASN A 93 -11.49 -3.86 12.24
C ASN A 93 -11.43 -2.71 13.23
N LYS A 94 -11.81 -1.51 12.83
CA LYS A 94 -11.75 -0.29 13.64
C LYS A 94 -13.15 0.31 13.88
N ILE A 95 -14.19 -0.52 13.89
CA ILE A 95 -15.58 -0.08 14.13
C ILE A 95 -15.74 0.35 15.59
N MET A 96 -16.28 1.54 15.78
CA MET A 96 -16.57 2.12 17.09
C MET A 96 -18.02 1.81 17.52
N PRO A 97 -18.39 2.10 18.79
CA PRO A 97 -19.76 1.86 19.27
C PRO A 97 -20.88 2.55 18.44
N ASN A 98 -20.55 3.64 17.73
CA ASN A 98 -21.52 4.32 16.85
C ASN A 98 -21.72 3.61 15.50
N GLY A 99 -21.09 2.46 15.28
CA GLY A 99 -21.18 1.70 14.03
C GLY A 99 -20.29 2.22 12.91
N LYS A 100 -19.47 3.23 13.16
CA LYS A 100 -18.57 3.83 12.18
C LYS A 100 -17.13 3.44 12.44
N SER A 101 -16.32 3.37 11.36
CA SER A 101 -14.89 3.13 11.48
C SER A 101 -14.18 4.27 12.21
N ASN A 102 -13.17 3.94 12.99
CA ASN A 102 -12.30 4.93 13.61
C ASN A 102 -11.36 5.60 12.58
N ILE A 103 -11.22 5.03 11.39
CA ILE A 103 -10.37 5.57 10.34
C ILE A 103 -11.15 6.65 9.60
N ASN A 104 -10.70 7.91 9.69
CA ASN A 104 -11.36 9.03 9.03
C ASN A 104 -10.59 9.57 7.82
N ARG A 105 -9.37 9.10 7.61
CA ARG A 105 -8.54 9.53 6.47
C ARG A 105 -7.57 8.43 6.07
N ILE A 106 -7.50 8.15 4.78
CA ILE A 106 -6.50 7.27 4.18
C ILE A 106 -5.75 8.06 3.11
N GLU A 107 -4.45 8.13 3.22
CA GLU A 107 -3.58 8.62 2.15
C GLU A 107 -2.84 7.42 1.55
N TYR A 108 -2.99 7.22 0.26
CA TYR A 108 -2.43 6.07 -0.44
C TYR A 108 -1.50 6.54 -1.56
N TYR A 109 -0.26 6.07 -1.50
CA TYR A 109 0.80 6.41 -2.47
C TYR A 109 1.10 5.18 -3.32
N GLU A 110 0.91 5.27 -4.64
CA GLU A 110 1.01 4.12 -5.54
C GLU A 110 1.42 4.56 -6.94
N ASP A 111 2.25 3.78 -7.61
CA ASP A 111 2.64 4.01 -9.00
C ASP A 111 1.82 3.20 -10.01
N SER A 112 1.24 2.09 -9.59
CA SER A 112 0.45 1.21 -10.46
C SER A 112 -0.99 1.70 -10.61
N GLN A 113 -1.39 2.03 -11.83
CA GLN A 113 -2.78 2.43 -12.13
C GLN A 113 -3.77 1.32 -11.78
N LYS A 114 -3.40 0.06 -12.01
CA LYS A 114 -4.23 -1.09 -11.64
C LYS A 114 -4.54 -1.12 -10.15
N ASN A 115 -3.53 -0.90 -9.31
CA ASN A 115 -3.73 -0.87 -7.86
C ASN A 115 -4.53 0.35 -7.41
N ILE A 116 -4.34 1.49 -8.08
CA ILE A 116 -5.13 2.71 -7.81
C ILE A 116 -6.60 2.45 -8.12
N ASP A 117 -6.91 1.90 -9.29
CA ASP A 117 -8.28 1.60 -9.70
C ASP A 117 -8.94 0.61 -8.75
N ASP A 118 -8.20 -0.40 -8.29
CA ASP A 118 -8.68 -1.36 -7.32
C ASP A 118 -9.07 -0.70 -5.98
N VAL A 119 -8.21 0.16 -5.46
CA VAL A 119 -8.48 0.88 -4.20
C VAL A 119 -9.68 1.82 -4.34
N LEU A 120 -9.76 2.57 -5.44
CA LEU A 120 -10.89 3.47 -5.69
C LEU A 120 -12.21 2.68 -5.74
N GLN A 121 -12.23 1.56 -6.45
CA GLN A 121 -13.41 0.70 -6.53
C GLN A 121 -13.82 0.14 -5.17
N LYS A 122 -12.85 -0.38 -4.41
CA LYS A 122 -13.12 -1.06 -3.13
C LYS A 122 -13.51 -0.10 -2.02
N ILE A 123 -13.06 1.14 -2.06
CA ILE A 123 -13.32 2.13 -1.00
C ILE A 123 -14.40 3.13 -1.42
N CYS A 124 -14.31 3.72 -2.62
CA CYS A 124 -15.25 4.77 -3.04
C CYS A 124 -16.62 4.21 -3.46
N ASP A 125 -16.62 3.08 -4.18
CA ASP A 125 -17.82 2.51 -4.78
C ASP A 125 -18.38 1.31 -4.01
N ASN A 126 -17.98 1.14 -2.75
CA ASN A 126 -18.36 -0.01 -1.95
C ASN A 126 -19.46 0.34 -0.95
N PRO A 127 -20.68 -0.22 -1.07
CA PRO A 127 -21.77 0.03 -0.14
C PRO A 127 -21.43 -0.28 1.32
N GLU A 128 -20.65 -1.33 1.59
CA GLU A 128 -20.23 -1.68 2.95
C GLU A 128 -19.39 -0.57 3.58
N ILE A 129 -18.51 0.06 2.79
CA ILE A 129 -17.69 1.17 3.27
C ILE A 129 -18.57 2.40 3.49
N ASN A 130 -19.53 2.66 2.60
CA ASN A 130 -20.46 3.78 2.76
C ASN A 130 -21.27 3.68 4.06
N ASP A 131 -21.57 2.46 4.52
CA ASP A 131 -22.29 2.22 5.76
C ASP A 131 -21.43 2.46 7.01
N ILE A 132 -20.12 2.23 6.94
CA ILE A 132 -19.22 2.29 8.11
C ILE A 132 -18.30 3.50 8.11
N LYS A 133 -18.13 4.20 6.99
CA LYS A 133 -17.27 5.38 6.96
C LYS A 133 -17.84 6.51 7.82
N PRO A 134 -17.01 7.22 8.60
CA PRO A 134 -17.46 8.41 9.29
C PRO A 134 -17.80 9.53 8.30
N ASP A 135 -18.60 10.51 8.76
CA ASP A 135 -19.07 11.61 7.88
C ASP A 135 -17.91 12.44 7.31
N ASN A 136 -16.82 12.56 8.06
CA ASN A 136 -15.64 13.32 7.64
C ASN A 136 -14.58 12.44 6.95
N PHE A 137 -14.94 11.21 6.55
CA PHE A 137 -14.00 10.31 5.90
C PHE A 137 -13.56 10.84 4.55
N GLU A 138 -12.26 10.75 4.27
CA GLU A 138 -11.70 11.03 2.96
C GLU A 138 -10.62 9.99 2.60
N LEU A 139 -10.65 9.58 1.35
CA LEU A 139 -9.57 8.83 0.71
C LEU A 139 -8.88 9.74 -0.27
N ILE A 140 -7.56 9.90 -0.12
CA ILE A 140 -6.74 10.64 -1.08
C ILE A 140 -5.70 9.68 -1.63
N VAL A 141 -5.71 9.52 -2.95
CA VAL A 141 -4.72 8.71 -3.64
C VAL A 141 -3.70 9.65 -4.30
N TYR A 142 -2.44 9.36 -4.09
CA TYR A 142 -1.34 10.05 -4.77
C TYR A 142 -0.69 9.07 -5.74
N LYS A 143 -0.87 9.29 -7.03
CA LYS A 143 -0.15 8.52 -8.04
C LYS A 143 1.28 9.02 -8.12
N VAL A 144 2.23 8.09 -7.92
CA VAL A 144 3.67 8.38 -8.01
C VAL A 144 4.07 8.25 -9.47
N ILE A 145 4.53 9.33 -10.07
CA ILE A 145 4.88 9.40 -11.50
C ILE A 145 6.38 9.61 -11.65
N ASN A 146 7.02 8.70 -12.39
CA ASN A 146 8.43 8.83 -12.73
C ASN A 146 8.57 9.63 -14.03
N ASN A 147 9.17 10.82 -13.95
CA ASN A 147 9.42 11.70 -15.10
C ASN A 147 10.85 11.58 -15.65
N GLY A 148 11.58 10.52 -15.31
CA GLY A 148 12.96 10.30 -15.73
C GLY A 148 13.98 10.85 -14.73
N ASP A 149 13.98 12.16 -14.49
CA ASP A 149 14.91 12.83 -13.57
C ASP A 149 14.40 12.87 -12.14
N ARG A 150 13.08 12.80 -11.96
CA ARG A 150 12.44 12.97 -10.65
C ARG A 150 11.08 12.27 -10.60
N TYR A 151 10.55 12.11 -9.39
CA TYR A 151 9.19 11.63 -9.15
C TYR A 151 8.28 12.79 -8.77
N ASN A 152 7.05 12.75 -9.27
CA ASN A 152 5.98 13.68 -8.93
C ASN A 152 4.77 12.94 -8.38
N LEU A 153 3.93 13.65 -7.66
CA LEU A 153 2.67 13.12 -7.13
C LEU A 153 1.49 13.75 -7.86
N GLN A 154 0.57 12.92 -8.31
CA GLN A 154 -0.72 13.34 -8.87
C GLN A 154 -1.82 12.96 -7.90
N LYS A 155 -2.55 13.95 -7.39
CA LYS A 155 -3.65 13.73 -6.43
C LYS A 155 -4.89 13.24 -7.16
N ILE A 156 -5.51 12.19 -6.62
CA ILE A 156 -6.77 11.61 -7.12
C ILE A 156 -7.71 11.47 -5.92
N GLU A 157 -8.91 11.99 -6.03
CA GLU A 157 -9.95 11.87 -4.98
C GLU A 157 -11.09 10.98 -5.46
N CYS A 158 -11.88 10.47 -4.52
CA CYS A 158 -13.11 9.72 -4.83
C CYS A 158 -14.08 10.54 -5.67
#